data_2d6e17f66fb40a324ac1aac9e02e896c
#
_entry.id   2d6e17f66fb40a324ac1aac9e02e896c
#
_cell.length_a   1.000
_cell.length_b   1.000
_cell.length_c   1.000
_cell.angle_alpha   90.00
_cell.angle_beta   90.00
_cell.angle_gamma   90.00
#
_symmetry.space_group_name_H-M   'P 1'
#
loop_
_entity.id
_entity.type
_entity.pdbx_description
1 polymer ?
#
loop_
_entity_poly.entity_id
_entity_poly.type
_entity_poly.pdbx_seq_one_letter_code
_entity_poly.pdbx_strand_id
1 'polypeptide(L)' 'MDSLKIIEHARRLFAAHGDKAEAEAAQKASAFEADGDSEQAEVWQKIRAAVHEMRQGHQS' A
#
# COMPACT_ATOMS: atom_id res chain seq x y z
N MET A 1 -11.37 7.72 -0.46
CA MET A 1 -11.42 6.31 -0.74
C MET A 1 -11.80 5.51 0.48
N ASP A 2 -12.57 4.48 0.27
CA ASP A 2 -13.06 3.63 1.34
C ASP A 2 -11.90 2.83 1.93
N SER A 3 -11.77 2.81 3.26
CA SER A 3 -10.67 2.10 3.89
C SER A 3 -10.76 0.58 3.64
N LEU A 4 -11.96 0.06 3.46
CA LEU A 4 -12.11 -1.34 3.14
C LEU A 4 -11.48 -1.66 1.78
N LYS A 5 -11.64 -0.78 0.81
CA LYS A 5 -11.04 -0.98 -0.50
C LYS A 5 -9.52 -0.91 -0.43
N ILE A 6 -9.00 -0.05 0.41
CA ILE A 6 -7.56 0.04 0.61
C ILE A 6 -7.03 -1.26 1.19
N ILE A 7 -7.70 -1.80 2.19
CA ILE A 7 -7.28 -3.06 2.81
C ILE A 7 -7.34 -4.20 1.82
N GLU A 8 -8.39 -4.25 1.02
CA GLU A 8 -8.52 -5.29 0.01
C GLU A 8 -7.42 -5.21 -1.02
N HIS A 9 -7.10 -3.99 -1.46
CA HIS A 9 -6.03 -3.81 -2.41
C HIS A 9 -4.69 -4.24 -1.80
N ALA A 10 -4.45 -3.87 -0.55
CA ALA A 10 -3.23 -4.25 0.13
C ALA A 10 -3.11 -5.76 0.25
N ARG A 11 -4.21 -6.43 0.56
CA ARG A 11 -4.21 -7.89 0.64
C ARG A 11 -3.85 -8.54 -0.67
N ARG A 12 -4.43 -8.06 -1.76
CA ARG A 12 -4.13 -8.60 -3.08
C ARG A 12 -2.68 -8.39 -3.43
N LEU A 13 -2.20 -7.19 -3.16
CA LEU A 13 -0.83 -6.87 -3.47
C LEU A 13 0.12 -7.74 -2.66
N PHE A 14 -0.17 -7.90 -1.39
CA PHE A 14 0.67 -8.72 -0.52
C PHE A 14 0.61 -10.19 -0.94
N ALA A 15 -0.55 -10.69 -1.30
CA ALA A 15 -0.69 -12.06 -1.75
C ALA A 15 0.08 -12.32 -3.04
N ALA A 16 0.11 -11.33 -3.93
CA ALA A 16 0.77 -11.50 -5.23
C ALA A 16 2.28 -11.30 -5.14
N HIS A 17 2.73 -10.38 -4.29
CA HIS A 17 4.13 -9.96 -4.31
C HIS A 17 4.88 -10.22 -3.01
N GLY A 18 4.19 -10.64 -1.98
CA GLY A 18 4.83 -10.97 -0.72
C GLY A 18 5.55 -9.78 -0.12
N ASP A 19 6.78 -9.99 0.30
CA ASP A 19 7.57 -8.95 0.94
C ASP A 19 7.82 -7.74 0.06
N LYS A 20 7.73 -7.92 -1.24
CA LYS A 20 7.97 -6.80 -2.16
C LYS A 20 6.80 -5.84 -2.25
N ALA A 21 5.65 -6.26 -1.75
CA ALA A 21 4.43 -5.45 -1.86
C ALA A 21 4.61 -4.08 -1.20
N GLU A 22 5.24 -4.05 -0.04
CA GLU A 22 5.42 -2.80 0.67
C GLU A 22 6.32 -1.85 -0.13
N ALA A 23 7.41 -2.37 -0.67
CA ALA A 23 8.32 -1.56 -1.48
C ALA A 23 7.64 -1.06 -2.74
N GLU A 24 6.82 -1.89 -3.35
CA GLU A 24 6.10 -1.48 -4.55
C GLU A 24 5.11 -0.39 -4.26
N ALA A 25 4.39 -0.50 -3.15
CA ALA A 25 3.45 0.55 -2.75
C ALA A 25 4.19 1.86 -2.48
N ALA A 26 5.35 1.78 -1.84
CA ALA A 26 6.16 2.97 -1.58
C ALA A 26 6.62 3.63 -2.87
N GLN A 27 7.02 2.82 -3.85
CA GLN A 27 7.43 3.36 -5.14
C GLN A 27 6.29 4.04 -5.87
N LYS A 28 5.10 3.43 -5.81
CA LYS A 28 3.93 4.04 -6.42
C LYS A 28 3.60 5.38 -5.78
N ALA A 29 3.65 5.43 -4.44
CA ALA A 29 3.38 6.67 -3.75
C ALA A 29 4.37 7.76 -4.16
N SER A 30 5.64 7.42 -4.25
CA SER A 30 6.66 8.38 -4.67
C SER A 30 6.43 8.86 -6.09
N ALA A 31 6.07 7.94 -6.99
CA ALA A 31 5.85 8.29 -8.38
C ALA A 31 4.68 9.27 -8.52
N PHE A 32 3.61 9.02 -7.77
CA PHE A 32 2.48 9.93 -7.84
C PHE A 32 2.79 11.28 -7.22
N GLU A 33 3.60 11.29 -6.17
CA GLU A 33 4.03 12.56 -5.58
C GLU A 33 4.85 13.37 -6.57
N ALA A 34 5.73 12.70 -7.30
CA ALA A 34 6.54 13.39 -8.30
C ALA A 34 5.68 13.96 -9.42
N ASP A 35 4.57 13.28 -9.72
CA ASP A 35 3.64 13.76 -10.75
C ASP A 35 2.70 14.84 -10.25
N GLY A 36 2.74 15.15 -8.98
CA GLY A 36 1.82 16.12 -8.41
C GLY A 36 0.44 15.57 -8.12
N ASP A 37 0.29 14.26 -8.16
CA ASP A 37 -1.01 13.62 -7.90
C ASP A 37 -1.09 13.21 -6.43
N SER A 38 -1.37 14.19 -5.58
CA SER A 38 -1.35 13.96 -4.14
C SER A 38 -2.46 13.00 -3.69
N GLU A 39 -3.54 12.96 -4.41
CA GLU A 39 -4.65 12.06 -4.08
C GLU A 39 -4.23 10.61 -4.21
N GLN A 40 -3.63 10.26 -5.35
CA GLN A 40 -3.16 8.91 -5.56
C GLN A 40 -1.97 8.58 -4.66
N ALA A 41 -1.10 9.55 -4.45
CA ALA A 41 0.03 9.34 -3.54
C ALA A 41 -0.45 8.96 -2.15
N GLU A 42 -1.48 9.64 -1.67
CA GLU A 42 -2.04 9.35 -0.35
C GLU A 42 -2.65 7.95 -0.30
N VAL A 43 -3.37 7.57 -1.35
CA VAL A 43 -3.96 6.23 -1.42
C VAL A 43 -2.85 5.17 -1.33
N TRP A 44 -1.78 5.35 -2.08
CA TRP A 44 -0.71 4.37 -2.08
C TRP A 44 0.08 4.34 -0.77
N GLN A 45 0.15 5.48 -0.08
CA GLN A 45 0.75 5.49 1.25
C GLN A 45 -0.09 4.70 2.25
N LYS A 46 -1.40 4.78 2.12
CA LYS A 46 -2.29 4.00 2.96
C LYS A 46 -2.19 2.51 2.64
N ILE A 47 -2.05 2.18 1.37
CA ILE A 47 -1.86 0.79 0.97
C ILE A 47 -0.54 0.27 1.53
N ARG A 48 0.50 1.07 1.45
CA ARG A 48 1.80 0.70 2.00
C ARG A 48 1.71 0.42 3.49
N ALA A 49 1.02 1.31 4.22
CA ALA A 49 0.87 1.13 5.66
C ALA A 49 0.09 -0.15 5.99
N ALA A 50 -0.95 -0.45 5.21
CA ALA A 50 -1.72 -1.67 5.42
C ALA A 50 -0.87 -2.91 5.16
N VAL A 51 -0.07 -2.90 4.11
CA VAL A 51 0.83 -4.02 3.83
C VAL A 51 1.84 -4.19 4.95
N HIS A 52 2.35 -3.07 5.45
CA HIS A 52 3.31 -3.11 6.55
C HIS A 52 2.71 -3.78 7.78
N GLU A 53 1.48 -3.45 8.10
CA GLU A 53 0.79 -4.07 9.21
C GLU A 53 0.61 -5.56 9.00
N MET A 54 0.27 -5.95 7.79
CA MET A 54 0.09 -7.37 7.49
C MET A 54 1.38 -8.15 7.63
N ARG A 55 2.50 -7.52 7.30
CA ARG A 55 3.79 -8.18 7.41
C ARG A 55 4.21 -8.41 8.84
N GLN A 56 3.80 -7.47 9.71
CA GLN A 56 4.18 -7.56 11.08
C GLN A 56 3.27 -8.39 11.90
N GLY A 57 2.15 -8.36 11.51
CA GLY A 57 1.38 -8.82 12.14
C GLY A 57 0.77 -9.78 12.56
N HIS A 58 0.71 -10.08 12.38
CA HIS A 58 0.09 -10.78 12.71
C HIS A 58 0.23 -11.57 13.70
N GLN A 59 0.50 -11.54 14.30
CA GLN A 59 0.63 -12.20 15.21
C GLN A 59 0.10 -12.15 16.20
N SER A 60 -0.22 -12.04 16.38
CA SER A 60 -0.60 -11.96 17.34
C SER A 60 -0.90 -12.50 17.94
#